data_5fc883c6de706047ff73ded63b1b9e87
#
_entry.id   5fc883c6de706047ff73ded63b1b9e87
#
_cell.length_a   1.000
_cell.length_b   1.000
_cell.length_c   1.000
_cell.angle_alpha   90.00
_cell.angle_beta   90.00
_cell.angle_gamma   90.00
#
_symmetry.space_group_name_H-M   'P 1'
#
loop_
_entity.id
_entity.type
_entity.pdbx_description
1 polymer ?
#
loop_
_entity_poly.entity_id
_entity_poly.type
_entity_poly.pdbx_seq_one_letter_code
_entity_poly.pdbx_strand_id
1 'polypeptide(L)'
;LLASSAASDVYKRQGLNGPVNGWNFGNIGGTYLRKYLDPDLENNSGGKSTQHWIDIRYAEVLLNYAEAAVEVGKTNEAFDMLKQIRKRAGINETSSNPEMKGKVYGLNPNMNQTEMREAVREERFIELLFEQKRLWDMRRWMIYDKLMNGQGKRHALVMNKQADNTYTTYLFDRDNTPMITNQNIYFLPMKRSEMSNNPNLEQTKGWENGTFDPQAGL
;
A
#
# COMPACT_ATOMS: atom_id res chain seq x y z
N LEU A 1 10.89 -9.29 3.69
CA LEU A 1 10.42 -7.91 3.89
C LEU A 1 11.43 -6.95 3.27
N LEU A 2 11.19 -6.58 2.03
CA LEU A 2 11.90 -5.47 1.42
C LEU A 2 11.37 -4.20 2.09
N ALA A 3 12.05 -3.77 3.14
CA ALA A 3 11.80 -2.48 3.72
C ALA A 3 12.10 -1.43 2.64
N SER A 4 11.11 -0.63 2.27
CA SER A 4 11.38 0.59 1.52
C SER A 4 12.39 1.43 2.31
N SER A 5 13.18 2.26 1.65
CA SER A 5 14.14 3.14 2.31
C SER A 5 13.50 4.01 3.42
N ALA A 6 12.18 4.19 3.37
CA ALA A 6 11.39 4.82 4.42
C ALA A 6 11.20 3.94 5.68
N ALA A 7 11.33 2.62 5.58
CA ALA A 7 11.15 1.73 6.72
C ALA A 7 12.44 1.54 7.54
N SER A 8 13.63 1.68 6.93
CA SER A 8 14.89 1.45 7.62
C SER A 8 15.17 2.43 8.77
N ASP A 9 14.64 3.65 8.68
CA ASP A 9 14.82 4.66 9.72
C ASP A 9 13.78 4.61 10.84
N VAL A 10 12.70 3.87 10.65
CA VAL A 10 11.68 3.67 11.69
C VAL A 10 12.27 2.92 12.89
N TYR A 11 13.25 2.04 12.65
CA TYR A 11 13.89 1.25 13.71
C TYR A 11 14.86 2.03 14.60
N LYS A 12 15.38 3.15 14.14
CA LYS A 12 16.38 3.93 14.91
C LYS A 12 15.79 4.72 16.07
N ARG A 13 14.49 4.96 16.10
CA ARG A 13 13.81 5.74 17.14
C ARG A 13 12.88 4.94 18.04
N GLN A 14 12.87 3.63 17.92
CA GLN A 14 12.23 2.81 18.94
C GLN A 14 13.07 2.93 20.20
N GLY A 15 12.48 3.49 21.25
CA GLY A 15 13.18 3.75 22.49
C GLY A 15 13.83 2.49 23.05
N LEU A 16 14.78 2.68 23.95
CA LEU A 16 15.62 1.65 24.59
C LEU A 16 14.85 0.44 25.18
N ASN A 17 13.53 0.51 25.25
CA ASN A 17 12.67 -0.48 25.89
C ASN A 17 11.75 -1.25 24.92
N GLY A 18 12.06 -1.26 23.64
CA GLY A 18 11.21 -1.92 22.63
C GLY A 18 9.98 -1.10 22.24
N PRO A 19 9.03 -1.66 21.48
CA PRO A 19 7.80 -1.01 21.19
C PRO A 19 7.15 -0.66 22.53
N VAL A 20 6.96 0.63 22.77
CA VAL A 20 6.45 1.10 24.03
C VAL A 20 5.04 0.56 24.21
N ASN A 21 4.96 -0.56 24.89
CA ASN A 21 3.70 -1.07 25.38
C ASN A 21 3.08 0.01 26.24
N GLY A 22 1.99 0.58 25.78
CA GLY A 22 1.12 1.29 26.68
C GLY A 22 1.07 2.79 26.53
N TRP A 23 1.58 3.38 25.49
CA TRP A 23 1.19 4.76 25.25
C TRP A 23 -0.15 4.81 24.53
N ASN A 24 -1.07 5.43 25.19
CA ASN A 24 -2.50 5.61 25.06
C ASN A 24 -3.10 5.90 23.67
N PHE A 25 -2.38 5.71 22.60
CA PHE A 25 -2.83 6.00 21.23
C PHE A 25 -3.11 4.76 20.38
N GLY A 26 -3.19 3.59 20.98
CA GLY A 26 -3.63 2.37 20.29
C GLY A 26 -2.70 1.87 19.19
N ASN A 27 -1.43 2.30 19.18
CA ASN A 27 -0.46 1.81 18.22
C ASN A 27 0.19 0.52 18.72
N ILE A 28 -0.43 -0.61 18.40
CA ILE A 28 0.03 -1.93 18.81
C ILE A 28 1.22 -2.38 17.95
N GLY A 29 1.41 -1.80 16.76
CA GLY A 29 2.39 -2.26 15.78
C GLY A 29 3.82 -1.77 15.97
N GLY A 30 4.08 -0.85 16.89
CA GLY A 30 5.45 -0.36 17.17
C GLY A 30 6.15 0.37 16.00
N THR A 31 5.48 0.55 14.88
CA THR A 31 6.01 1.24 13.70
C THR A 31 5.36 2.63 13.56
N TYR A 32 6.18 3.60 13.21
CA TYR A 32 5.72 4.97 13.04
C TYR A 32 5.89 5.41 11.59
N LEU A 33 4.96 6.24 11.12
CA LEU A 33 5.04 6.85 9.81
C LEU A 33 6.11 7.95 9.82
N ARG A 34 7.13 7.80 8.98
CA ARG A 34 8.15 8.85 8.75
C ARG A 34 7.90 9.65 7.47
N LYS A 35 7.23 9.06 6.49
CA LYS A 35 6.82 9.74 5.27
C LYS A 35 6.03 10.99 5.66
N TYR A 36 6.29 12.14 5.08
CA TYR A 36 5.69 13.43 5.42
C TYR A 36 6.11 14.05 6.78
N LEU A 37 7.08 13.47 7.45
CA LEU A 37 7.66 14.09 8.64
C LEU A 37 8.99 14.74 8.28
N ASP A 38 9.20 15.96 8.79
CA ASP A 38 10.47 16.63 8.69
C ASP A 38 11.45 16.00 9.70
N PRO A 39 12.55 15.37 9.24
CA PRO A 39 13.49 14.70 10.11
C PRO A 39 14.30 15.67 10.98
N ASP A 40 14.38 16.95 10.58
CA ASP A 40 15.18 17.97 11.25
C ASP A 40 14.37 18.76 12.30
N LEU A 41 13.06 18.53 12.36
CA LEU A 41 12.22 19.09 13.42
C LEU A 41 12.49 18.39 14.75
N GLU A 42 13.17 19.10 15.64
CA GLU A 42 13.28 18.72 17.03
C GLU A 42 11.95 18.97 17.74
N ASN A 43 11.41 17.91 18.33
CA ASN A 43 10.29 17.97 19.27
C ASN A 43 8.92 18.40 18.68
N ASN A 44 8.10 17.44 18.41
CA ASN A 44 6.88 17.50 17.59
C ASN A 44 5.60 17.94 18.30
N SER A 45 5.64 18.43 19.49
CA SER A 45 4.44 18.94 20.17
C SER A 45 4.05 20.31 19.61
N GLY A 46 3.45 20.31 18.44
CA GLY A 46 2.95 21.51 17.77
C GLY A 46 3.94 22.17 16.81
N GLY A 47 5.00 21.49 16.42
CA GLY A 47 5.96 21.99 15.43
C GLY A 47 5.28 22.25 14.08
N LYS A 48 5.56 23.40 13.52
CA LYS A 48 5.08 23.78 12.19
C LYS A 48 6.05 23.24 11.15
N SER A 49 5.73 22.09 10.55
CA SER A 49 6.47 21.62 9.38
C SER A 49 6.17 22.49 8.17
N THR A 50 7.22 22.86 7.44
CA THR A 50 7.12 23.55 6.14
C THR A 50 7.22 22.58 4.97
N GLN A 51 7.16 21.28 5.22
CA GLN A 51 7.20 20.29 4.16
C GLN A 51 6.00 20.40 3.24
N HIS A 52 6.28 20.34 1.95
CA HIS A 52 5.25 20.35 0.93
C HIS A 52 4.51 19.01 0.89
N TRP A 53 3.20 19.07 0.72
CA TRP A 53 2.42 17.89 0.37
C TRP A 53 2.69 17.54 -1.10
N ILE A 54 3.08 16.29 -1.33
CA ILE A 54 3.36 15.77 -2.67
C ILE A 54 2.19 14.90 -3.10
N ASP A 55 1.39 15.37 -4.03
CA ASP A 55 0.27 14.62 -4.58
C ASP A 55 0.70 13.53 -5.54
N ILE A 56 1.61 13.87 -6.46
CA ILE A 56 2.13 12.95 -7.47
C ILE A 56 3.64 13.08 -7.50
N ARG A 57 4.33 11.96 -7.50
CA ARG A 57 5.78 11.90 -7.63
C ARG A 57 6.20 10.99 -8.78
N TYR A 58 7.42 11.16 -9.25
CA TYR A 58 7.92 10.47 -10.43
C TYR A 58 7.81 8.94 -10.35
N ALA A 59 7.98 8.34 -9.16
CA ALA A 59 7.78 6.90 -8.98
C ALA A 59 6.34 6.46 -9.29
N GLU A 60 5.34 7.27 -9.00
CA GLU A 60 3.95 6.97 -9.39
C GLU A 60 3.77 7.03 -10.90
N VAL A 61 4.43 7.97 -11.59
CA VAL A 61 4.41 8.05 -13.06
C VAL A 61 5.02 6.80 -13.68
N LEU A 62 6.18 6.33 -13.16
CA LEU A 62 6.81 5.10 -13.59
C LEU A 62 5.91 3.88 -13.40
N LEU A 63 5.22 3.81 -12.26
CA LEU A 63 4.29 2.73 -11.95
C LEU A 63 3.03 2.75 -12.81
N ASN A 64 2.50 3.94 -13.11
CA ASN A 64 1.38 4.10 -14.04
C ASN A 64 1.77 3.65 -15.45
N TYR A 65 2.98 4.01 -15.90
CA TYR A 65 3.52 3.54 -17.16
C TYR A 65 3.69 2.01 -17.17
N ALA A 66 4.30 1.46 -16.12
CA ALA A 66 4.51 0.01 -16.00
C ALA A 66 3.19 -0.76 -16.07
N GLU A 67 2.16 -0.29 -15.37
CA GLU A 67 0.84 -0.90 -15.39
C GLU A 67 0.23 -0.88 -16.79
N ALA A 68 0.24 0.27 -17.46
CA ALA A 68 -0.25 0.39 -18.83
C ALA A 68 0.54 -0.50 -19.81
N ALA A 69 1.87 -0.55 -19.68
CA ALA A 69 2.74 -1.37 -20.52
C ALA A 69 2.43 -2.86 -20.37
N VAL A 70 2.16 -3.34 -19.15
CA VAL A 70 1.74 -4.73 -18.93
C VAL A 70 0.45 -5.04 -19.67
N GLU A 71 -0.56 -4.16 -19.61
CA GLU A 71 -1.86 -4.44 -20.23
C GLU A 71 -1.79 -4.51 -21.76
N VAL A 72 -0.84 -3.81 -22.38
CA VAL A 72 -0.59 -3.91 -23.82
C VAL A 72 0.50 -4.92 -24.20
N GLY A 73 0.89 -5.81 -23.27
CA GLY A 73 1.86 -6.90 -23.52
C GLY A 73 3.33 -6.49 -23.54
N LYS A 74 3.66 -5.23 -23.20
CA LYS A 74 5.03 -4.71 -23.15
C LYS A 74 5.70 -4.99 -21.80
N THR A 75 5.79 -6.25 -21.43
CA THR A 75 6.30 -6.68 -20.12
C THR A 75 7.74 -6.24 -19.85
N ASN A 76 8.59 -6.19 -20.89
CA ASN A 76 9.97 -5.73 -20.75
C ASN A 76 10.04 -4.24 -20.36
N GLU A 77 9.20 -3.39 -20.95
CA GLU A 77 9.15 -1.97 -20.58
C GLU A 77 8.68 -1.80 -19.12
N ALA A 78 7.67 -2.57 -18.70
CA ALA A 78 7.24 -2.59 -17.32
C ALA A 78 8.35 -3.02 -16.35
N PHE A 79 9.08 -4.07 -16.72
CA PHE A 79 10.22 -4.56 -15.95
C PHE A 79 11.30 -3.48 -15.76
N ASP A 80 11.59 -2.72 -16.82
CA ASP A 80 12.57 -1.63 -16.76
C ASP A 80 12.14 -0.51 -15.80
N MET A 81 10.85 -0.20 -15.73
CA MET A 81 10.32 0.76 -14.75
C MET A 81 10.48 0.27 -13.32
N LEU A 82 10.16 -0.99 -13.06
CA LEU A 82 10.35 -1.60 -11.74
C LEU A 82 11.83 -1.62 -11.32
N LYS A 83 12.75 -1.92 -12.25
CA LYS A 83 14.19 -1.86 -11.97
C LYS A 83 14.64 -0.47 -11.54
N GLN A 84 14.16 0.58 -12.20
CA GLN A 84 14.51 1.96 -11.85
C GLN A 84 14.07 2.29 -10.41
N ILE A 85 12.85 1.91 -10.02
CA ILE A 85 12.31 2.13 -8.67
C ILE A 85 13.17 1.39 -7.65
N ARG A 86 13.43 0.12 -7.87
CA ARG A 86 14.19 -0.74 -6.95
C ARG A 86 15.65 -0.33 -6.83
N LYS A 87 16.29 0.08 -7.93
CA LYS A 87 17.63 0.66 -7.92
C LYS A 87 17.68 1.92 -7.05
N ARG A 88 16.73 2.82 -7.22
CA ARG A 88 16.61 4.01 -6.37
C ARG A 88 16.42 3.67 -4.90
N ALA A 89 15.65 2.63 -4.60
CA ALA A 89 15.46 2.13 -3.23
C ALA A 89 16.70 1.46 -2.63
N GLY A 90 17.81 1.38 -3.35
CA GLY A 90 19.06 0.79 -2.88
C GLY A 90 19.11 -0.74 -2.96
N ILE A 91 18.20 -1.35 -3.70
CA ILE A 91 18.23 -2.79 -3.94
C ILE A 91 19.32 -3.07 -4.96
N ASN A 92 20.21 -4.01 -4.66
CA ASN A 92 21.27 -4.40 -5.56
C ASN A 92 20.73 -5.21 -6.74
N GLU A 93 21.34 -5.05 -7.90
CA GLU A 93 20.96 -5.77 -9.11
C GLU A 93 21.06 -7.28 -8.94
N THR A 94 22.11 -7.73 -8.27
CA THR A 94 22.33 -9.13 -7.91
C THR A 94 22.51 -9.26 -6.40
N SER A 95 22.19 -10.42 -5.86
CA SER A 95 22.33 -10.71 -4.43
C SER A 95 23.07 -12.02 -4.21
N SER A 96 23.91 -12.07 -3.19
CA SER A 96 24.53 -13.30 -2.71
C SER A 96 23.56 -14.21 -1.95
N ASN A 97 22.36 -13.73 -1.61
CA ASN A 97 21.33 -14.53 -0.95
C ASN A 97 20.87 -15.64 -1.90
N PRO A 98 20.93 -16.94 -1.52
CA PRO A 98 20.48 -18.06 -2.32
C PRO A 98 19.04 -17.95 -2.82
N GLU A 99 18.14 -17.34 -2.04
CA GLU A 99 16.74 -17.12 -2.40
C GLU A 99 16.55 -16.10 -3.53
N MET A 100 17.57 -15.29 -3.79
CA MET A 100 17.59 -14.26 -4.83
C MET A 100 18.36 -14.72 -6.09
N LYS A 101 18.80 -15.98 -6.13
CA LYS A 101 19.53 -16.50 -7.28
C LYS A 101 18.70 -16.38 -8.57
N GLY A 102 19.28 -15.80 -9.60
CA GLY A 102 18.62 -15.60 -10.90
C GLY A 102 17.63 -14.44 -10.95
N LYS A 103 17.47 -13.69 -9.86
CA LYS A 103 16.65 -12.48 -9.84
C LYS A 103 17.50 -11.25 -10.13
N VAL A 104 16.88 -10.26 -10.77
CA VAL A 104 17.45 -8.95 -11.07
C VAL A 104 16.72 -7.90 -10.26
N TYR A 105 17.42 -7.19 -9.39
CA TYR A 105 16.83 -6.32 -8.35
C TYR A 105 15.74 -7.03 -7.52
N GLY A 106 15.88 -8.34 -7.28
CA GLY A 106 14.90 -9.17 -6.59
C GLY A 106 13.66 -9.55 -7.41
N LEU A 107 13.61 -9.22 -8.68
CA LEU A 107 12.54 -9.58 -9.63
C LEU A 107 12.95 -10.78 -10.49
N ASN A 108 11.98 -11.62 -10.82
CA ASN A 108 12.17 -12.65 -11.83
C ASN A 108 12.24 -12.01 -13.23
N PRO A 109 13.32 -12.16 -14.00
CA PRO A 109 13.45 -11.52 -15.30
C PRO A 109 12.54 -12.11 -16.40
N ASN A 110 12.00 -13.31 -16.18
CA ASN A 110 11.20 -14.05 -17.17
C ASN A 110 9.71 -14.09 -16.81
N MET A 111 9.17 -13.04 -16.21
CA MET A 111 7.76 -12.97 -15.86
C MET A 111 6.87 -12.89 -17.11
N ASN A 112 5.85 -13.71 -17.15
CA ASN A 112 4.76 -13.56 -18.10
C ASN A 112 3.89 -12.32 -17.75
N GLN A 113 2.91 -12.00 -18.61
CA GLN A 113 2.06 -10.80 -18.41
C GLN A 113 1.32 -10.81 -17.06
N THR A 114 0.82 -11.96 -16.65
CA THR A 114 0.07 -12.08 -15.38
C THR A 114 1.00 -11.89 -14.18
N GLU A 115 2.15 -12.54 -14.19
CA GLU A 115 3.16 -12.38 -13.14
C GLU A 115 3.70 -10.95 -13.06
N MET A 116 3.91 -10.32 -14.22
CA MET A 116 4.35 -8.93 -14.29
C MET A 116 3.28 -7.97 -13.74
N ARG A 117 1.99 -8.23 -14.04
CA ARG A 117 0.88 -7.46 -13.47
C ARG A 117 0.88 -7.50 -11.94
N GLU A 118 1.04 -8.68 -11.37
CA GLU A 118 1.10 -8.83 -9.91
C GLU A 118 2.36 -8.16 -9.34
N ALA A 119 3.50 -8.26 -10.01
CA ALA A 119 4.73 -7.59 -9.59
C ALA A 119 4.57 -6.04 -9.60
N VAL A 120 3.93 -5.48 -10.61
CA VAL A 120 3.64 -4.03 -10.67
C VAL A 120 2.68 -3.63 -9.55
N ARG A 121 1.63 -4.41 -9.30
CA ARG A 121 0.67 -4.13 -8.22
C ARG A 121 1.32 -4.19 -6.84
N GLU A 122 2.19 -5.15 -6.63
CA GLU A 122 2.94 -5.28 -5.38
C GLU A 122 3.92 -4.11 -5.21
N GLU A 123 4.65 -3.74 -6.26
CA GLU A 123 5.55 -2.60 -6.21
C GLU A 123 4.79 -1.29 -5.93
N ARG A 124 3.61 -1.09 -6.54
CA ARG A 124 2.76 0.05 -6.22
C ARG A 124 2.35 0.07 -4.75
N PHE A 125 2.01 -1.08 -4.20
CA PHE A 125 1.63 -1.18 -2.79
C PHE A 125 2.79 -0.79 -1.87
N ILE A 126 3.99 -1.29 -2.14
CA ILE A 126 5.17 -1.03 -1.31
C ILE A 126 5.67 0.40 -1.49
N GLU A 127 5.84 0.84 -2.74
CA GLU A 127 6.43 2.14 -3.05
C GLU A 127 5.53 3.31 -2.65
N LEU A 128 4.21 3.20 -2.86
CA LEU A 128 3.24 4.25 -2.56
C LEU A 128 2.57 4.08 -1.19
N LEU A 129 3.15 3.25 -0.32
CA LEU A 129 2.63 3.03 1.03
C LEU A 129 2.49 4.36 1.77
N PHE A 130 1.34 4.59 2.41
CA PHE A 130 0.94 5.82 3.10
C PHE A 130 0.74 7.07 2.22
N GLU A 131 0.74 6.94 0.90
CA GLU A 131 0.46 8.04 -0.03
C GLU A 131 -1.02 8.08 -0.48
N GLN A 132 -1.91 7.43 0.26
CA GLN A 132 -3.36 7.39 0.03
C GLN A 132 -3.78 6.79 -1.32
N LYS A 133 -2.88 6.06 -2.00
CA LYS A 133 -3.16 5.45 -3.32
C LYS A 133 -3.82 4.07 -3.22
N ARG A 134 -3.51 3.30 -2.15
CA ARG A 134 -3.91 1.90 -2.03
C ARG A 134 -5.41 1.66 -2.13
N LEU A 135 -6.22 2.49 -1.47
CA LEU A 135 -7.69 2.36 -1.52
C LEU A 135 -8.22 2.47 -2.96
N TRP A 136 -7.70 3.43 -3.70
CA TRP A 136 -8.09 3.65 -5.09
C TRP A 136 -7.62 2.53 -6.00
N ASP A 137 -6.40 2.04 -5.81
CA ASP A 137 -5.87 0.89 -6.54
C ASP A 137 -6.73 -0.36 -6.31
N MET A 138 -7.07 -0.68 -5.07
CA MET A 138 -7.92 -1.83 -4.75
C MET A 138 -9.33 -1.71 -5.37
N ARG A 139 -9.87 -0.49 -5.44
CA ARG A 139 -11.18 -0.24 -6.04
C ARG A 139 -11.15 -0.37 -7.57
N ARG A 140 -10.21 0.28 -8.23
CA ARG A 140 -10.11 0.24 -9.70
C ARG A 140 -9.69 -1.12 -10.25
N TRP A 141 -8.96 -1.93 -9.48
CA TRP A 141 -8.63 -3.31 -9.82
C TRP A 141 -9.73 -4.31 -9.43
N MET A 142 -10.79 -3.87 -8.80
CA MET A 142 -11.89 -4.71 -8.33
C MET A 142 -11.43 -5.88 -7.43
N ILE A 143 -10.48 -5.60 -6.53
CA ILE A 143 -9.90 -6.60 -5.62
C ILE A 143 -10.11 -6.27 -4.14
N TYR A 144 -10.87 -5.21 -3.84
CA TYR A 144 -11.06 -4.76 -2.46
C TYR A 144 -11.73 -5.84 -1.60
N ASP A 145 -12.82 -6.41 -2.07
CA ASP A 145 -13.55 -7.48 -1.39
C ASP A 145 -12.71 -8.75 -1.24
N LYS A 146 -11.93 -9.11 -2.27
CA LYS A 146 -11.04 -10.28 -2.24
C LYS A 146 -9.95 -10.14 -1.19
N LEU A 147 -9.42 -8.95 -1.00
CA LEU A 147 -8.36 -8.68 -0.02
C LEU A 147 -8.90 -8.49 1.40
N MET A 148 -10.15 -8.03 1.54
CA MET A 148 -10.70 -7.66 2.83
C MET A 148 -11.68 -8.71 3.38
N ASN A 149 -12.44 -9.40 2.53
CA ASN A 149 -13.38 -10.44 2.98
C ASN A 149 -12.66 -11.72 3.36
N GLY A 150 -12.89 -12.19 4.57
CA GLY A 150 -12.36 -13.45 5.07
C GLY A 150 -10.88 -13.46 5.45
N GLN A 151 -10.11 -12.53 4.92
CA GLN A 151 -8.71 -12.28 5.31
C GLN A 151 -8.60 -11.14 6.35
N GLY A 152 -9.71 -10.55 6.70
CA GLY A 152 -9.88 -9.21 7.22
C GLY A 152 -9.57 -9.01 8.69
N LYS A 153 -8.75 -9.83 9.29
CA LYS A 153 -8.12 -9.46 10.55
C LYS A 153 -6.91 -8.59 10.25
N ARG A 154 -6.92 -7.38 10.76
CA ARG A 154 -5.74 -6.53 10.69
C ARG A 154 -4.67 -7.11 11.63
N HIS A 155 -3.54 -7.47 11.06
CA HIS A 155 -2.40 -7.95 11.83
C HIS A 155 -1.50 -6.77 12.20
N ALA A 156 -1.02 -6.78 13.44
CA ALA A 156 0.06 -5.93 13.88
C ALA A 156 1.31 -6.78 14.08
N LEU A 157 2.46 -6.27 13.64
CA LEU A 157 3.74 -6.88 13.93
C LEU A 157 4.21 -6.36 15.30
N VAL A 158 4.25 -7.25 16.28
CA VAL A 158 4.78 -6.91 17.61
C VAL A 158 6.23 -7.33 17.68
N MET A 159 7.09 -6.42 18.13
CA MET A 159 8.50 -6.68 18.33
C MET A 159 8.81 -6.56 19.82
N ASN A 160 9.32 -7.64 20.41
CA ASN A 160 9.77 -7.69 21.80
C ASN A 160 11.29 -7.65 21.88
N LYS A 161 11.82 -6.67 22.57
CA LYS A 161 13.26 -6.61 22.89
C LYS A 161 13.58 -7.63 23.98
N GLN A 162 14.59 -8.44 23.74
CA GLN A 162 15.11 -9.42 24.71
C GLN A 162 16.21 -8.80 25.57
N ALA A 163 16.57 -9.47 26.66
CA ALA A 163 17.61 -9.02 27.58
C ALA A 163 19.03 -8.90 26.94
N ASP A 164 19.26 -9.69 25.88
CA ASP A 164 20.50 -9.68 25.09
C ASP A 164 20.50 -8.63 23.97
N ASN A 165 19.52 -7.70 23.96
CA ASN A 165 19.28 -6.70 22.92
C ASN A 165 18.85 -7.25 21.55
N THR A 166 18.56 -8.52 21.41
CA THR A 166 17.90 -9.07 20.23
C THR A 166 16.40 -8.75 20.24
N TYR A 167 15.73 -8.96 19.09
CA TYR A 167 14.31 -8.75 18.97
C TYR A 167 13.60 -10.01 18.48
N THR A 168 12.54 -10.39 19.16
CA THR A 168 11.61 -11.41 18.66
C THR A 168 10.37 -10.74 18.10
N THR A 169 9.86 -11.27 17.01
CA THR A 169 8.67 -10.73 16.35
C THR A 169 7.55 -11.75 16.30
N TYR A 170 6.33 -11.31 16.46
CA TYR A 170 5.14 -12.13 16.22
C TYR A 170 4.01 -11.28 15.64
N LEU A 171 3.11 -11.95 14.90
CA LEU A 171 1.90 -11.32 14.40
C LEU A 171 0.81 -11.39 15.47
N PHE A 172 0.18 -10.27 15.69
CA PHE A 172 -0.96 -10.13 16.59
C PHE A 172 -2.21 -9.76 15.81
N ASP A 173 -3.29 -10.51 16.00
CA ASP A 173 -4.58 -10.19 15.41
C ASP A 173 -5.22 -9.03 16.20
N ARG A 174 -5.29 -7.86 15.58
CA ARG A 174 -5.87 -6.69 16.23
C ARG A 174 -7.39 -6.77 16.35
N ASP A 175 -8.04 -7.35 15.35
CA ASP A 175 -9.50 -7.36 15.25
C ASP A 175 -10.05 -8.74 15.58
N ASN A 176 -11.03 -8.79 16.47
CA ASN A 176 -11.71 -10.03 16.83
C ASN A 176 -12.71 -10.49 15.77
N THR A 177 -13.16 -9.56 14.92
CA THR A 177 -14.13 -9.84 13.86
C THR A 177 -13.51 -9.56 12.50
N PRO A 178 -13.68 -10.45 11.51
CA PRO A 178 -13.22 -10.19 10.16
C PRO A 178 -13.97 -9.00 9.57
N MET A 179 -13.28 -8.18 8.80
CA MET A 179 -13.93 -7.13 7.99
C MET A 179 -14.78 -7.81 6.90
N ILE A 180 -16.03 -7.37 6.81
CA ILE A 180 -16.94 -7.76 5.73
C ILE A 180 -17.17 -6.51 4.89
N THR A 181 -16.94 -6.61 3.60
CA THR A 181 -17.17 -5.53 2.64
C THR A 181 -18.22 -5.96 1.63
N ASN A 182 -19.10 -5.04 1.29
CA ASN A 182 -20.08 -5.22 0.23
C ASN A 182 -19.50 -4.75 -1.11
N GLN A 183 -20.01 -5.27 -2.21
CA GLN A 183 -19.61 -4.84 -3.56
C GLN A 183 -19.87 -3.35 -3.82
N ASN A 184 -20.76 -2.73 -3.06
CA ASN A 184 -21.02 -1.30 -3.10
C ASN A 184 -19.78 -0.43 -2.84
N ILE A 185 -18.71 -1.01 -2.25
CA ILE A 185 -17.45 -0.30 -2.00
C ILE A 185 -16.79 0.21 -3.29
N TYR A 186 -17.06 -0.42 -4.42
CA TYR A 186 -16.42 -0.06 -5.69
C TYR A 186 -16.98 1.20 -6.30
N PHE A 187 -18.29 1.43 -6.19
CA PHE A 187 -18.97 2.56 -6.78
C PHE A 187 -19.76 3.34 -5.73
N LEU A 188 -19.56 4.64 -5.71
CA LEU A 188 -20.28 5.49 -4.76
C LEU A 188 -21.75 5.67 -5.17
N PRO A 189 -22.65 5.85 -4.20
CA PRO A 189 -24.05 6.17 -4.52
C PRO A 189 -24.16 7.55 -5.14
N MET A 190 -25.16 7.71 -6.01
CA MET A 190 -25.59 9.03 -6.44
C MET A 190 -26.22 9.76 -5.24
N LYS A 191 -25.86 11.01 -5.06
CA LYS A 191 -26.36 11.82 -3.94
C LYS A 191 -27.85 12.10 -4.12
N ARG A 192 -28.65 11.91 -3.06
CA ARG A 192 -30.11 12.08 -3.13
C ARG A 192 -30.54 13.47 -3.62
N SER A 193 -29.82 14.53 -3.23
CA SER A 193 -30.11 15.89 -3.70
C SER A 193 -29.92 16.03 -5.20
N GLU A 194 -28.93 15.37 -5.78
CA GLU A 194 -28.70 15.41 -7.23
C GLU A 194 -29.80 14.68 -7.99
N MET A 195 -30.23 13.53 -7.49
CA MET A 195 -31.36 12.78 -8.06
C MET A 195 -32.69 13.53 -7.95
N SER A 196 -32.89 14.29 -6.85
CA SER A 196 -34.08 15.12 -6.71
C SER A 196 -34.09 16.29 -7.68
N ASN A 197 -32.91 16.83 -8.01
CA ASN A 197 -32.76 17.93 -8.95
C ASN A 197 -32.82 17.48 -10.41
N ASN A 198 -32.48 16.22 -10.68
CA ASN A 198 -32.52 15.65 -12.04
C ASN A 198 -33.16 14.25 -12.01
N PRO A 199 -34.46 14.17 -12.39
CA PRO A 199 -35.22 12.90 -12.40
C PRO A 199 -34.68 11.84 -13.36
N ASN A 200 -33.80 12.21 -14.29
CA ASN A 200 -33.18 11.29 -15.23
C ASN A 200 -31.94 10.59 -14.67
N LEU A 201 -31.49 10.96 -13.45
CA LEU A 201 -30.39 10.27 -12.80
C LEU A 201 -30.87 8.99 -12.12
N GLU A 202 -30.18 7.91 -12.43
CA GLU A 202 -30.40 6.62 -11.79
C GLU A 202 -29.41 6.41 -10.65
N GLN A 203 -29.85 5.72 -9.62
CA GLN A 203 -28.97 5.30 -8.52
C GLN A 203 -28.05 4.18 -8.98
N THR A 204 -26.82 4.20 -8.48
CA THR A 204 -25.83 3.16 -8.73
C THR A 204 -26.31 1.80 -8.23
N LYS A 205 -26.18 0.78 -9.06
CA LYS A 205 -26.50 -0.62 -8.72
C LYS A 205 -25.76 -1.06 -7.47
N GLY A 206 -26.46 -1.79 -6.61
CA GLY A 206 -25.96 -2.20 -5.29
C GLY A 206 -26.34 -1.24 -4.16
N TRP A 207 -26.82 -0.05 -4.46
CA TRP A 207 -27.44 0.87 -3.52
C TRP A 207 -28.97 0.80 -3.61
N GLU A 208 -29.65 1.35 -2.60
CA GLU A 208 -31.13 1.32 -2.54
C GLU A 208 -31.77 1.83 -3.83
N ASN A 209 -32.60 0.99 -4.48
CA ASN A 209 -33.24 1.26 -5.76
C ASN A 209 -32.29 1.57 -6.93
N GLY A 210 -31.04 1.08 -6.85
CA GLY A 210 -30.05 1.31 -7.90
C GLY A 210 -30.28 0.47 -9.15
N THR A 211 -30.36 1.13 -10.29
CA THR A 211 -30.57 0.56 -11.63
C THR A 211 -29.35 0.77 -12.53
N PHE A 212 -28.63 1.87 -12.35
CA PHE A 212 -27.45 2.19 -13.14
C PHE A 212 -26.29 1.23 -12.82
N ASP A 213 -25.88 0.44 -13.81
CA ASP A 213 -24.72 -0.45 -13.69
C ASP A 213 -23.50 0.20 -14.32
N PRO A 214 -22.53 0.69 -13.51
CA PRO A 214 -21.31 1.32 -14.03
C PRO A 214 -20.39 0.34 -14.76
N GLN A 215 -20.65 -0.96 -14.71
CA GLN A 215 -19.90 -2.01 -15.41
C GLN A 215 -20.63 -2.52 -16.67
N ALA A 216 -21.82 -2.02 -16.96
CA ALA A 216 -22.55 -2.43 -18.17
C ALA A 216 -21.77 -2.01 -19.42
N GLY A 217 -21.31 -3.00 -20.18
CA GLY A 217 -20.56 -2.78 -21.41
C GLY A 217 -19.03 -2.83 -21.31
N LEU A 218 -18.49 -3.22 -20.13
CA LEU A 218 -17.07 -3.51 -19.96
C LEU A 218 -16.75 -4.98 -20.28
#